data_f8270daca26706fb8310e32ce9120a36
#
_entry.id   f8270daca26706fb8310e32ce9120a36
#
_cell.length_a   1.000
_cell.length_b   1.000
_cell.length_c   1.000
_cell.angle_alpha   90.00
_cell.angle_beta   90.00
_cell.angle_gamma   90.00
#
_symmetry.space_group_name_H-M   'P 1'
#
loop_
_entity.id
_entity.type
_entity.pdbx_description
1 polymer ?
#
loop_
_entity_poly.entity_id
_entity_poly.type
_entity_poly.pdbx_seq_one_letter_code
_entity_poly.pdbx_strand_id
1 'polypeptide(L)'
;MQKMKLNFNWFFVSAATASYLLGVAIASSSGRKINLVALLSGLLIFFAFYLLQLVNRYLTSNRVNPFTKVRSFSQNRSSTALTLIFGGFFAIFAGLYFLLQAKVLIGTNLLLLIVLALVMFLSMGRFSRLWFNSMSWLFDGLVVSPLMFLLGSAIQEYQFSHLILLLWMPLFFLFAASAIALLFSDYDQNSSMRNNSFIASVGWEKALRFHHVLIALTYVALLVYLTTSNTWSRNWPALLLSLVSGAEVFFLEQMAKGMRPNWQLIRALAIVQFFSLIYLLTYPLLIQ
;
A
#
# COMPACT_ATOMS: atom_id res chain seq x y z
N MET A 1 7.68 -3.37 -21.66
CA MET A 1 8.26 -3.48 -20.31
C MET A 1 7.94 -2.31 -19.36
N GLN A 2 7.90 -1.08 -19.83
CA GLN A 2 7.63 0.11 -18.98
C GLN A 2 6.18 0.20 -18.44
N LYS A 3 5.17 -0.22 -19.22
CA LYS A 3 3.73 -0.11 -18.82
C LYS A 3 3.34 -0.94 -17.59
N MET A 4 3.95 -2.11 -17.37
CA MET A 4 3.56 -3.01 -16.27
C MET A 4 4.05 -2.58 -14.88
N LYS A 5 5.27 -2.02 -14.79
CA LYS A 5 5.77 -1.44 -13.53
C LYS A 5 4.97 -0.21 -13.08
N LEU A 6 4.35 0.49 -14.03
CA LEU A 6 3.48 1.64 -13.74
C LEU A 6 2.22 1.19 -12.96
N ASN A 7 1.60 0.06 -13.32
CA ASN A 7 0.31 -0.36 -12.73
C ASN A 7 0.42 -0.70 -11.23
N PHE A 8 1.47 -1.41 -10.81
CA PHE A 8 1.67 -1.72 -9.39
C PHE A 8 1.98 -0.46 -8.57
N ASN A 9 2.79 0.45 -9.13
CA ASN A 9 3.11 1.71 -8.46
C ASN A 9 1.85 2.58 -8.23
N TRP A 10 0.95 2.65 -9.22
CA TRP A 10 -0.30 3.39 -9.08
C TRP A 10 -1.25 2.74 -8.06
N PHE A 11 -1.36 1.41 -8.07
CA PHE A 11 -2.15 0.69 -7.08
C PHE A 11 -1.64 0.96 -5.66
N PHE A 12 -0.33 0.88 -5.44
CA PHE A 12 0.28 1.17 -4.15
C PHE A 12 -0.04 2.58 -3.65
N VAL A 13 0.19 3.60 -4.49
CA VAL A 13 -0.04 5.00 -4.11
C VAL A 13 -1.50 5.29 -3.83
N SER A 14 -2.39 4.84 -4.71
CA SER A 14 -3.82 5.06 -4.55
C SER A 14 -4.37 4.30 -3.33
N ALA A 15 -3.90 3.07 -3.09
CA ALA A 15 -4.28 2.28 -1.93
C ALA A 15 -3.81 2.93 -0.61
N ALA A 16 -2.56 3.42 -0.56
CA ALA A 16 -2.04 4.13 0.60
C ALA A 16 -2.82 5.43 0.89
N THR A 17 -3.11 6.21 -0.15
CA THR A 17 -3.93 7.43 -0.04
C THR A 17 -5.34 7.10 0.44
N ALA A 18 -5.97 6.07 -0.11
CA ALA A 18 -7.31 5.66 0.28
C ALA A 18 -7.36 5.15 1.74
N SER A 19 -6.36 4.38 2.17
CA SER A 19 -6.24 3.94 3.57
C SER A 19 -6.03 5.11 4.52
N TYR A 20 -5.22 6.10 4.14
CA TYR A 20 -5.05 7.33 4.91
C TYR A 20 -6.38 8.10 5.07
N LEU A 21 -7.12 8.28 3.97
CA LEU A 21 -8.41 8.96 3.99
C LEU A 21 -9.45 8.20 4.81
N LEU A 22 -9.45 6.88 4.78
CA LEU A 22 -10.30 6.07 5.67
C LEU A 22 -9.96 6.33 7.14
N GLY A 23 -8.68 6.40 7.50
CA GLY A 23 -8.24 6.75 8.86
C GLY A 23 -8.76 8.12 9.30
N VAL A 24 -8.66 9.13 8.41
CA VAL A 24 -9.22 10.47 8.64
C VAL A 24 -10.74 10.43 8.80
N ALA A 25 -11.46 9.68 7.96
CA ALA A 25 -12.91 9.58 8.01
C ALA A 25 -13.39 8.95 9.34
N ILE A 26 -12.70 7.91 9.81
CA ILE A 26 -13.02 7.29 11.11
C ILE A 26 -12.80 8.27 12.27
N ALA A 27 -11.69 9.01 12.25
CA ALA A 27 -11.44 10.03 13.27
C ALA A 27 -12.49 11.15 13.24
N SER A 28 -12.94 11.56 12.05
CA SER A 28 -13.97 12.59 11.91
C SER A 28 -15.35 12.12 12.37
N SER A 29 -15.67 10.84 12.27
CA SER A 29 -16.93 10.26 12.76
C SER A 29 -17.09 10.33 14.28
N SER A 30 -16.00 10.59 15.02
CA SER A 30 -16.00 10.89 16.46
C SER A 30 -16.52 12.32 16.79
N GLY A 31 -17.07 13.03 15.80
CA GLY A 31 -17.66 14.38 15.97
C GLY A 31 -16.65 15.52 15.90
N ARG A 32 -15.42 15.27 15.50
CA ARG A 32 -14.37 16.29 15.37
C ARG A 32 -14.34 16.89 13.96
N LYS A 33 -14.06 18.18 13.87
CA LYS A 33 -13.82 18.86 12.60
C LYS A 33 -12.49 18.40 12.00
N ILE A 34 -12.51 18.07 10.72
CA ILE A 34 -11.29 17.70 9.98
C ILE A 34 -10.33 18.88 9.94
N ASN A 35 -9.11 18.67 10.43
CA ASN A 35 -8.03 19.62 10.27
C ASN A 35 -7.40 19.44 8.88
N LEU A 36 -7.80 20.30 7.93
CA LEU A 36 -7.32 20.24 6.53
C LEU A 36 -5.82 20.46 6.41
N VAL A 37 -5.22 21.31 7.26
CA VAL A 37 -3.77 21.56 7.23
C VAL A 37 -3.03 20.28 7.61
N ALA A 38 -3.47 19.61 8.67
CA ALA A 38 -2.87 18.37 9.11
C ALA A 38 -3.06 17.24 8.08
N LEU A 39 -4.26 17.15 7.48
CA LEU A 39 -4.55 16.18 6.41
C LEU A 39 -3.61 16.35 5.21
N LEU A 40 -3.51 17.56 4.68
CA LEU A 40 -2.67 17.85 3.52
C LEU A 40 -1.20 17.65 3.83
N SER A 41 -0.76 17.99 5.06
CA SER A 41 0.63 17.80 5.48
C SER A 41 1.02 16.33 5.55
N GLY A 42 0.15 15.46 6.08
CA GLY A 42 0.39 14.01 6.11
C GLY A 42 0.52 13.42 4.71
N LEU A 43 -0.36 13.81 3.78
CA LEU A 43 -0.26 13.41 2.38
C LEU A 43 1.01 13.93 1.71
N LEU A 44 1.38 15.19 1.96
CA LEU A 44 2.59 15.80 1.41
C LEU A 44 3.84 15.01 1.84
N ILE A 45 3.94 14.64 3.11
CA ILE A 45 5.05 13.84 3.64
C ILE A 45 5.08 12.46 2.96
N PHE A 46 3.94 11.78 2.85
CA PHE A 46 3.86 10.49 2.18
C PHE A 46 4.31 10.55 0.72
N PHE A 47 3.77 11.51 -0.05
CA PHE A 47 4.14 11.68 -1.46
C PHE A 47 5.62 12.05 -1.63
N ALA A 48 6.18 12.82 -0.71
CA ALA A 48 7.60 13.15 -0.72
C ALA A 48 8.49 11.92 -0.49
N PHE A 49 8.16 11.07 0.49
CA PHE A 49 8.85 9.78 0.70
C PHE A 49 8.71 8.87 -0.52
N TYR A 50 7.52 8.77 -1.10
CA TYR A 50 7.29 7.97 -2.29
C TYR A 50 8.11 8.47 -3.49
N LEU A 51 8.20 9.79 -3.69
CA LEU A 51 9.02 10.39 -4.73
C LEU A 51 10.50 10.04 -4.52
N LEU A 52 11.02 10.13 -3.29
CA LEU A 52 12.39 9.72 -2.98
C LEU A 52 12.63 8.22 -3.29
N GLN A 53 11.63 7.37 -2.99
CA GLN A 53 11.69 5.96 -3.34
C GLN A 53 11.76 5.72 -4.85
N LEU A 54 10.96 6.45 -5.64
CA LEU A 54 11.00 6.36 -7.10
C LEU A 54 12.35 6.80 -7.66
N VAL A 55 12.90 7.91 -7.17
CA VAL A 55 14.22 8.39 -7.59
C VAL A 55 15.30 7.36 -7.27
N ASN A 56 15.27 6.77 -6.08
CA ASN A 56 16.24 5.74 -5.71
C ASN A 56 16.11 4.48 -6.60
N ARG A 57 14.88 4.01 -6.86
CA ARG A 57 14.64 2.90 -7.81
C ARG A 57 15.17 3.21 -9.21
N TYR A 58 14.97 4.45 -9.67
CA TYR A 58 15.47 4.91 -10.97
C TYR A 58 17.00 4.91 -11.04
N LEU A 59 17.68 5.45 -10.02
CA LEU A 59 19.14 5.49 -9.95
C LEU A 59 19.76 4.10 -9.86
N THR A 60 19.13 3.17 -9.14
CA THR A 60 19.64 1.80 -8.97
C THR A 60 19.37 0.90 -10.18
N SER A 61 18.28 1.08 -10.89
CA SER A 61 17.92 0.29 -12.08
C SER A 61 18.94 0.47 -13.22
N ASN A 62 19.59 1.62 -13.33
CA ASN A 62 20.53 1.93 -14.40
C ASN A 62 21.98 1.47 -14.12
N ARG A 63 22.27 0.90 -12.93
CA ARG A 63 23.60 0.36 -12.60
C ARG A 63 23.85 -1.05 -13.13
N VAL A 64 22.85 -1.70 -13.72
CA VAL A 64 22.89 -3.13 -14.10
C VAL A 64 23.61 -3.37 -15.45
N ASN A 65 23.95 -2.34 -16.24
CA ASN A 65 24.72 -2.50 -17.48
C ASN A 65 26.01 -1.68 -17.50
N PRO A 66 27.12 -2.21 -16.94
CA PRO A 66 28.43 -1.55 -17.03
C PRO A 66 29.00 -1.49 -18.43
N PHE A 67 28.44 -2.22 -19.43
CA PHE A 67 29.01 -2.38 -20.78
C PHE A 67 28.40 -1.48 -21.86
N THR A 68 27.31 -0.73 -21.57
CA THR A 68 26.83 0.26 -22.54
C THR A 68 27.35 1.65 -22.20
N LYS A 69 28.55 1.94 -22.74
CA LYS A 69 29.13 3.29 -22.78
C LYS A 69 28.26 4.22 -23.64
N VAL A 70 27.33 4.95 -23.06
CA VAL A 70 26.79 6.19 -23.65
C VAL A 70 27.06 7.32 -22.69
N ARG A 71 28.22 7.94 -22.85
CA ARG A 71 28.82 8.95 -21.95
C ARG A 71 28.16 10.32 -21.99
N SER A 72 27.29 10.63 -22.93
CA SER A 72 26.69 11.97 -23.11
C SER A 72 25.35 12.23 -22.39
N PHE A 73 24.70 11.17 -21.91
CA PHE A 73 23.38 11.29 -21.22
C PHE A 73 23.47 11.38 -19.69
N SER A 74 24.66 11.26 -19.09
CA SER A 74 24.81 11.10 -17.63
C SER A 74 24.65 12.41 -16.85
N GLN A 75 25.03 13.55 -17.44
CA GLN A 75 25.11 14.82 -16.71
C GLN A 75 23.74 15.44 -16.42
N ASN A 76 22.81 15.42 -17.37
CA ASN A 76 21.43 15.90 -17.14
C ASN A 76 20.62 15.00 -16.18
N ARG A 77 20.91 13.70 -16.13
CA ARG A 77 20.21 12.76 -15.25
C ARG A 77 20.58 12.94 -13.78
N SER A 78 21.83 13.25 -13.47
CA SER A 78 22.27 13.50 -12.09
C SER A 78 21.66 14.78 -11.55
N SER A 79 21.59 15.84 -12.37
CA SER A 79 20.97 17.11 -11.99
C SER A 79 19.48 16.94 -11.68
N THR A 80 18.72 16.29 -12.57
CA THR A 80 17.27 16.05 -12.32
C THR A 80 17.03 15.19 -11.06
N ALA A 81 17.84 14.15 -10.85
CA ALA A 81 17.71 13.31 -9.67
C ALA A 81 18.01 14.10 -8.38
N LEU A 82 19.05 14.94 -8.39
CA LEU A 82 19.37 15.82 -7.26
C LEU A 82 18.25 16.81 -6.98
N THR A 83 17.69 17.45 -8.01
CA THR A 83 16.57 18.39 -7.84
C THR A 83 15.35 17.69 -7.21
N LEU A 84 15.02 16.47 -7.65
CA LEU A 84 13.92 15.70 -7.08
C LEU A 84 14.20 15.27 -5.64
N ILE A 85 15.44 14.93 -5.29
CA ILE A 85 15.84 14.61 -3.92
C ILE A 85 15.70 15.82 -3.01
N PHE A 86 16.24 16.98 -3.42
CA PHE A 86 16.09 18.21 -2.65
C PHE A 86 14.63 18.64 -2.51
N GLY A 87 13.85 18.56 -3.59
CA GLY A 87 12.40 18.82 -3.57
C GLY A 87 11.66 17.90 -2.61
N GLY A 88 12.00 16.62 -2.58
CA GLY A 88 11.43 15.63 -1.65
C GLY A 88 11.75 15.96 -0.18
N PHE A 89 13.00 16.26 0.13
CA PHE A 89 13.39 16.70 1.49
C PHE A 89 12.70 18.00 1.90
N PHE A 90 12.66 18.99 0.99
CA PHE A 90 11.96 20.24 1.26
C PHE A 90 10.48 20.01 1.56
N ALA A 91 9.81 19.14 0.80
CA ALA A 91 8.40 18.80 1.03
C ALA A 91 8.18 18.09 2.38
N ILE A 92 9.11 17.22 2.81
CA ILE A 92 9.06 16.59 4.14
C ILE A 92 9.18 17.65 5.23
N PHE A 93 10.17 18.54 5.15
CA PHE A 93 10.36 19.61 6.14
C PHE A 93 9.17 20.56 6.17
N ALA A 94 8.62 20.93 5.00
CA ALA A 94 7.41 21.76 4.93
C ALA A 94 6.21 21.05 5.58
N GLY A 95 5.99 19.77 5.30
CA GLY A 95 4.93 18.99 5.91
C GLY A 95 5.08 18.89 7.43
N LEU A 96 6.28 18.63 7.94
CA LEU A 96 6.56 18.62 9.38
C LEU A 96 6.32 19.99 10.02
N TYR A 97 6.74 21.07 9.36
CA TYR A 97 6.50 22.43 9.84
C TYR A 97 5.00 22.73 9.96
N PHE A 98 4.19 22.37 8.96
CA PHE A 98 2.74 22.55 9.01
C PHE A 98 2.07 21.68 10.09
N LEU A 99 2.55 20.45 10.33
CA LEU A 99 2.06 19.62 11.43
C LEU A 99 2.41 20.22 12.80
N LEU A 100 3.58 20.85 12.95
CA LEU A 100 3.95 21.60 14.15
C LEU A 100 3.03 22.80 14.36
N GLN A 101 2.78 23.60 13.32
CA GLN A 101 1.88 24.75 13.37
C GLN A 101 0.44 24.32 13.73
N ALA A 102 -0.01 23.19 13.19
CA ALA A 102 -1.32 22.62 13.51
C ALA A 102 -1.40 22.05 14.94
N LYS A 103 -0.28 22.03 15.71
CA LYS A 103 -0.16 21.44 17.05
C LYS A 103 -0.53 19.96 17.11
N VAL A 104 -0.38 19.26 15.98
CA VAL A 104 -0.74 17.84 15.83
C VAL A 104 0.47 16.93 16.03
N LEU A 105 1.69 17.48 16.01
CA LEU A 105 2.92 16.70 16.15
C LEU A 105 3.15 16.32 17.63
N ILE A 106 2.36 15.34 18.08
CA ILE A 106 2.46 14.73 19.40
C ILE A 106 3.32 13.47 19.30
N GLY A 107 3.82 12.95 20.41
CA GLY A 107 4.73 11.81 20.44
C GLY A 107 4.28 10.60 19.61
N THR A 108 3.01 10.26 19.63
CA THR A 108 2.45 9.14 18.84
C THR A 108 2.53 9.39 17.33
N ASN A 109 2.19 10.60 16.87
CA ASN A 109 2.23 10.97 15.47
C ASN A 109 3.67 11.05 14.96
N LEU A 110 4.58 11.56 15.79
CA LEU A 110 6.00 11.58 15.50
C LEU A 110 6.54 10.14 15.36
N LEU A 111 6.18 9.25 16.27
CA LEU A 111 6.57 7.85 16.22
C LEU A 111 6.06 7.17 14.95
N LEU A 112 4.81 7.38 14.55
CA LEU A 112 4.27 6.83 13.31
C LEU A 112 5.00 7.36 12.07
N LEU A 113 5.34 8.65 12.06
CA LEU A 113 6.11 9.26 10.96
C LEU A 113 7.54 8.68 10.90
N ILE A 114 8.18 8.46 12.05
CA ILE A 114 9.51 7.83 12.11
C ILE A 114 9.43 6.39 11.61
N VAL A 115 8.42 5.61 12.04
CA VAL A 115 8.22 4.23 11.57
C VAL A 115 7.92 4.20 10.08
N LEU A 116 7.08 5.12 9.58
CA LEU A 116 6.81 5.25 8.14
C LEU A 116 8.12 5.54 7.37
N ALA A 117 8.90 6.52 7.83
CA ALA A 117 10.18 6.85 7.21
C ALA A 117 11.14 5.66 7.21
N LEU A 118 11.22 4.93 8.34
CA LEU A 118 12.07 3.74 8.47
C LEU A 118 11.64 2.63 7.51
N VAL A 119 10.35 2.30 7.45
CA VAL A 119 9.83 1.25 6.56
C VAL A 119 10.04 1.64 5.09
N MET A 120 9.78 2.90 4.73
CA MET A 120 10.03 3.41 3.38
C MET A 120 11.53 3.36 3.05
N PHE A 121 12.41 3.71 3.98
CA PHE A 121 13.86 3.63 3.81
C PHE A 121 14.34 2.19 3.64
N LEU A 122 13.84 1.25 4.47
CA LEU A 122 14.16 -0.17 4.35
C LEU A 122 13.70 -0.74 3.01
N SER A 123 12.55 -0.30 2.50
CA SER A 123 12.06 -0.70 1.16
C SER A 123 12.91 -0.14 0.02
N MET A 124 13.61 0.99 0.24
CA MET A 124 14.51 1.62 -0.75
C MET A 124 15.87 0.94 -0.87
N GLY A 125 16.36 0.33 0.20
CA GLY A 125 17.78 0.00 0.39
C GLY A 125 18.24 -1.28 -0.29
N ARG A 126 19.57 -1.47 -0.28
CA ARG A 126 20.22 -2.76 -0.59
C ARG A 126 19.78 -3.87 0.39
N PHE A 127 19.28 -3.51 1.58
CA PHE A 127 18.74 -4.44 2.57
C PHE A 127 17.58 -5.25 2.01
N SER A 128 16.67 -4.62 1.25
CA SER A 128 15.57 -5.35 0.61
C SER A 128 16.07 -6.35 -0.44
N ARG A 129 17.21 -6.08 -1.09
CA ARG A 129 17.78 -6.99 -2.09
C ARG A 129 18.51 -8.19 -1.48
N LEU A 130 19.16 -8.02 -0.34
CA LEU A 130 19.94 -9.09 0.30
C LEU A 130 19.08 -10.06 1.11
N TRP A 131 18.05 -9.56 1.80
CA TRP A 131 17.24 -10.35 2.72
C TRP A 131 15.78 -10.55 2.27
N PHE A 132 15.21 -9.60 1.47
CA PHE A 132 13.77 -9.55 1.21
C PHE A 132 13.40 -9.25 -0.25
N ASN A 133 14.27 -9.55 -1.21
CA ASN A 133 14.01 -9.22 -2.62
C ASN A 133 12.67 -9.81 -3.14
N SER A 134 12.26 -10.95 -2.59
CA SER A 134 11.00 -11.61 -2.90
C SER A 134 9.81 -11.10 -2.06
N MET A 135 10.05 -10.38 -0.95
CA MET A 135 9.01 -9.97 0.02
C MET A 135 8.79 -8.46 0.09
N SER A 136 9.20 -7.68 -0.91
CA SER A 136 9.00 -6.22 -0.94
C SER A 136 7.53 -5.82 -0.79
N TRP A 137 6.60 -6.64 -1.26
CA TRP A 137 5.17 -6.45 -1.13
C TRP A 137 4.67 -6.41 0.33
N LEU A 138 5.39 -7.08 1.27
CA LEU A 138 5.09 -6.99 2.70
C LEU A 138 5.37 -5.59 3.25
N PHE A 139 6.50 -4.98 2.89
CA PHE A 139 6.80 -3.59 3.29
C PHE A 139 5.80 -2.62 2.68
N ASP A 140 5.46 -2.82 1.42
CA ASP A 140 4.43 -2.01 0.76
C ASP A 140 3.07 -2.19 1.49
N GLY A 141 2.73 -3.40 1.92
CA GLY A 141 1.53 -3.70 2.72
C GLY A 141 1.54 -3.01 4.09
N LEU A 142 2.69 -3.00 4.77
CA LEU A 142 2.84 -2.30 6.05
C LEU A 142 2.70 -0.78 5.90
N VAL A 143 3.17 -0.21 4.79
CA VAL A 143 2.97 1.22 4.51
C VAL A 143 1.50 1.50 4.21
N VAL A 144 0.91 0.76 3.26
CA VAL A 144 -0.45 1.04 2.77
C VAL A 144 -1.50 0.89 3.87
N SER A 145 -1.44 -0.20 4.62
CA SER A 145 -2.53 -0.54 5.52
C SER A 145 -2.29 0.00 6.94
N PRO A 146 -1.37 -0.54 7.77
CA PRO A 146 -1.28 -0.05 9.14
C PRO A 146 -0.77 1.39 9.21
N LEU A 147 0.34 1.73 8.51
CA LEU A 147 0.99 3.01 8.74
C LEU A 147 0.18 4.18 8.21
N MET A 148 -0.30 4.12 6.95
CA MET A 148 -1.07 5.22 6.38
C MET A 148 -2.45 5.35 7.01
N PHE A 149 -3.11 4.24 7.31
CA PHE A 149 -4.38 4.24 8.01
C PHE A 149 -4.28 4.82 9.42
N LEU A 150 -3.31 4.34 10.22
CA LEU A 150 -3.07 4.84 11.58
C LEU A 150 -2.60 6.30 11.57
N LEU A 151 -1.77 6.69 10.62
CA LEU A 151 -1.33 8.08 10.48
C LEU A 151 -2.52 8.99 10.16
N GLY A 152 -3.41 8.59 9.26
CA GLY A 152 -4.63 9.34 8.92
C GLY A 152 -5.52 9.57 10.14
N SER A 153 -5.73 8.53 10.95
CA SER A 153 -6.51 8.66 12.18
C SER A 153 -5.80 9.48 13.26
N ALA A 154 -4.51 9.23 13.49
CA ALA A 154 -3.72 9.87 14.53
C ALA A 154 -3.54 11.38 14.32
N ILE A 155 -3.42 11.83 13.06
CA ILE A 155 -3.32 13.25 12.73
C ILE A 155 -4.60 14.02 13.07
N GLN A 156 -5.75 13.35 13.07
CA GLN A 156 -7.04 13.95 13.41
C GLN A 156 -7.44 13.71 14.87
N GLU A 157 -7.00 12.60 15.45
CA GLU A 157 -7.36 12.16 16.79
C GLU A 157 -6.11 11.92 17.65
N TYR A 158 -6.08 12.50 18.88
CA TYR A 158 -4.93 12.34 19.78
C TYR A 158 -4.86 10.96 20.46
N GLN A 159 -5.93 10.17 20.40
CA GLN A 159 -6.02 8.87 21.06
C GLN A 159 -6.52 7.80 20.09
N PHE A 160 -5.79 6.71 20.00
CA PHE A 160 -6.24 5.54 19.24
C PHE A 160 -7.32 4.81 20.02
N SER A 161 -8.49 4.63 19.40
CA SER A 161 -9.42 3.63 19.89
C SER A 161 -8.90 2.23 19.50
N HIS A 162 -9.15 1.22 20.36
CA HIS A 162 -8.82 -0.17 20.06
C HIS A 162 -9.52 -0.68 18.79
N LEU A 163 -10.64 -0.08 18.41
CA LEU A 163 -11.38 -0.40 17.19
C LEU A 163 -10.61 -0.01 15.93
N ILE A 164 -9.91 1.13 15.98
CA ILE A 164 -8.99 1.55 14.87
C ILE A 164 -7.88 0.52 14.71
N LEU A 165 -7.35 0.00 15.85
CA LEU A 165 -6.31 -1.01 15.83
C LEU A 165 -6.78 -2.36 15.27
N LEU A 166 -8.06 -2.69 15.34
CA LEU A 166 -8.59 -3.92 14.74
C LEU A 166 -8.80 -3.80 13.24
N LEU A 167 -9.15 -2.61 12.75
CA LEU A 167 -9.51 -2.41 11.34
C LEU A 167 -8.32 -2.46 10.37
N TRP A 168 -7.08 -2.18 10.82
CA TRP A 168 -5.93 -2.28 9.93
C TRP A 168 -5.65 -3.72 9.47
N MET A 169 -6.03 -4.72 10.26
CA MET A 169 -5.77 -6.13 9.92
C MET A 169 -6.47 -6.57 8.64
N PRO A 170 -7.80 -6.43 8.47
CA PRO A 170 -8.44 -6.81 7.22
C PRO A 170 -7.92 -6.02 6.03
N LEU A 171 -7.59 -4.74 6.20
CA LEU A 171 -6.99 -3.92 5.14
C LEU A 171 -5.61 -4.47 4.73
N PHE A 172 -4.78 -4.85 5.70
CA PHE A 172 -3.45 -5.41 5.43
C PHE A 172 -3.53 -6.75 4.69
N PHE A 173 -4.35 -7.68 5.18
CA PHE A 173 -4.48 -8.98 4.54
C PHE A 173 -5.05 -8.87 3.13
N LEU A 174 -6.05 -8.01 2.92
CA LEU A 174 -6.61 -7.80 1.60
C LEU A 174 -5.63 -7.13 0.64
N PHE A 175 -4.87 -6.13 1.10
CA PHE A 175 -3.82 -5.52 0.28
C PHE A 175 -2.75 -6.55 -0.09
N ALA A 176 -2.31 -7.36 0.87
CA ALA A 176 -1.31 -8.39 0.65
C ALA A 176 -1.80 -9.45 -0.37
N ALA A 177 -3.05 -9.89 -0.26
CA ALA A 177 -3.66 -10.79 -1.23
C ALA A 177 -3.71 -10.16 -2.63
N SER A 178 -4.21 -8.92 -2.74
CA SER A 178 -4.27 -8.18 -4.00
C SER A 178 -2.89 -7.98 -4.62
N ALA A 179 -1.88 -7.66 -3.80
CA ALA A 179 -0.49 -7.53 -4.27
C ALA A 179 0.04 -8.84 -4.86
N ILE A 180 -0.23 -9.99 -4.21
CA ILE A 180 0.17 -11.31 -4.72
C ILE A 180 -0.57 -11.64 -6.02
N ALA A 181 -1.87 -11.33 -6.13
CA ALA A 181 -2.63 -11.51 -7.36
C ALA A 181 -2.02 -10.72 -8.54
N LEU A 182 -1.60 -9.49 -8.29
CA LEU A 182 -0.89 -8.68 -9.28
C LEU A 182 0.47 -9.28 -9.65
N LEU A 183 1.20 -9.85 -8.68
CA LEU A 183 2.50 -10.51 -8.93
C LEU A 183 2.35 -11.76 -9.80
N PHE A 184 1.27 -12.54 -9.71
CA PHE A 184 1.01 -13.67 -10.61
C PHE A 184 0.97 -13.24 -12.06
N SER A 185 0.26 -12.15 -12.34
CA SER A 185 0.19 -11.57 -13.68
C SER A 185 1.55 -11.12 -14.20
N ASP A 186 2.37 -10.49 -13.35
CA ASP A 186 3.69 -10.01 -13.74
C ASP A 186 4.69 -11.15 -13.91
N TYR A 187 4.58 -12.22 -13.11
CA TYR A 187 5.41 -13.42 -13.23
C TYR A 187 5.21 -14.14 -14.55
N ASP A 188 3.96 -14.29 -14.99
CA ASP A 188 3.65 -14.97 -16.25
C ASP A 188 4.08 -14.15 -17.49
N GLN A 189 3.84 -12.83 -17.44
CA GLN A 189 4.08 -11.96 -18.60
C GLN A 189 5.53 -11.47 -18.73
N ASN A 190 6.37 -11.63 -17.71
CA ASN A 190 7.68 -11.00 -17.65
C ASN A 190 8.78 -11.99 -17.27
N SER A 191 9.62 -12.39 -18.27
CA SER A 191 10.73 -13.31 -18.06
C SER A 191 11.74 -12.84 -17.02
N SER A 192 11.94 -11.51 -16.85
CA SER A 192 12.85 -10.97 -15.83
C SER A 192 12.31 -11.11 -14.40
N MET A 193 11.00 -11.23 -14.21
CA MET A 193 10.36 -11.45 -12.93
C MET A 193 10.37 -12.93 -12.50
N ARG A 194 10.54 -13.86 -13.44
CA ARG A 194 10.63 -15.29 -13.13
C ARG A 194 11.79 -15.65 -12.20
N ASN A 195 12.87 -14.86 -12.19
CA ASN A 195 14.05 -15.16 -11.37
C ASN A 195 14.08 -14.43 -10.02
N ASN A 196 13.32 -13.36 -9.84
CA ASN A 196 13.45 -12.44 -8.69
C ASN A 196 12.10 -12.04 -8.05
N SER A 197 11.04 -12.80 -8.24
CA SER A 197 9.74 -12.52 -7.61
C SER A 197 9.47 -13.44 -6.41
N PHE A 198 8.52 -13.05 -5.57
CA PHE A 198 8.00 -13.89 -4.49
C PHE A 198 7.55 -15.27 -5.02
N ILE A 199 6.85 -15.28 -6.15
CA ILE A 199 6.36 -16.50 -6.78
C ILE A 199 7.52 -17.40 -7.23
N ALA A 200 8.61 -16.82 -7.73
CA ALA A 200 9.80 -17.57 -8.10
C ALA A 200 10.48 -18.24 -6.90
N SER A 201 10.49 -17.55 -5.74
CA SER A 201 11.17 -18.07 -4.54
C SER A 201 10.37 -19.13 -3.81
N VAL A 202 9.04 -19.03 -3.80
CA VAL A 202 8.14 -19.91 -3.01
C VAL A 202 7.51 -20.99 -3.89
N GLY A 203 7.40 -20.76 -5.19
CA GLY A 203 6.70 -21.61 -6.15
C GLY A 203 5.24 -21.21 -6.31
N TRP A 204 4.68 -21.47 -7.52
CA TRP A 204 3.33 -21.08 -7.91
C TRP A 204 2.25 -21.60 -6.94
N GLU A 205 2.25 -22.90 -6.66
CA GLU A 205 1.23 -23.52 -5.80
C GLU A 205 1.23 -22.97 -4.36
N LYS A 206 2.42 -22.79 -3.79
CA LYS A 206 2.54 -22.26 -2.41
C LYS A 206 2.10 -20.79 -2.37
N ALA A 207 2.46 -20.01 -3.38
CA ALA A 207 2.03 -18.62 -3.48
C ALA A 207 0.50 -18.52 -3.62
N LEU A 208 -0.12 -19.43 -4.39
CA LEU A 208 -1.56 -19.52 -4.56
C LEU A 208 -2.27 -19.85 -3.23
N ARG A 209 -1.78 -20.88 -2.52
CA ARG A 209 -2.31 -21.23 -1.17
C ARG A 209 -2.17 -20.07 -0.21
N PHE A 210 -1.03 -19.38 -0.24
CA PHE A 210 -0.80 -18.22 0.61
C PHE A 210 -1.77 -17.07 0.31
N HIS A 211 -2.05 -16.79 -0.97
CA HIS A 211 -3.07 -15.84 -1.39
C HIS A 211 -4.45 -16.22 -0.81
N HIS A 212 -4.87 -17.49 -0.93
CA HIS A 212 -6.17 -17.95 -0.40
C HIS A 212 -6.26 -17.79 1.12
N VAL A 213 -5.17 -18.09 1.85
CA VAL A 213 -5.10 -17.89 3.30
C VAL A 213 -5.25 -16.40 3.66
N LEU A 214 -4.61 -15.50 2.93
CA LEU A 214 -4.75 -14.06 3.15
C LEU A 214 -6.19 -13.57 2.91
N ILE A 215 -6.85 -14.06 1.87
CA ILE A 215 -8.28 -13.77 1.62
C ILE A 215 -9.14 -14.27 2.80
N ALA A 216 -8.93 -15.50 3.26
CA ALA A 216 -9.66 -16.04 4.40
C ALA A 216 -9.41 -15.21 5.69
N LEU A 217 -8.15 -14.86 5.97
CA LEU A 217 -7.78 -14.02 7.11
C LEU A 217 -8.40 -12.63 7.02
N THR A 218 -8.56 -12.07 5.83
CA THR A 218 -9.25 -10.79 5.62
C THR A 218 -10.67 -10.84 6.18
N TYR A 219 -11.45 -11.86 5.82
CA TYR A 219 -12.85 -11.95 6.25
C TYR A 219 -12.99 -12.38 7.71
N VAL A 220 -12.09 -13.20 8.22
CA VAL A 220 -12.03 -13.51 9.66
C VAL A 220 -11.74 -12.23 10.46
N ALA A 221 -10.73 -11.45 10.07
CA ALA A 221 -10.40 -10.19 10.74
C ALA A 221 -11.55 -9.17 10.62
N LEU A 222 -12.23 -9.11 9.47
CA LEU A 222 -13.38 -8.25 9.27
C LEU A 222 -14.55 -8.66 10.17
N LEU A 223 -14.85 -9.96 10.30
CA LEU A 223 -15.85 -10.48 11.21
C LEU A 223 -15.54 -10.11 12.67
N VAL A 224 -14.30 -10.29 13.10
CA VAL A 224 -13.84 -9.89 14.44
C VAL A 224 -14.04 -8.40 14.65
N TYR A 225 -13.67 -7.57 13.67
CA TYR A 225 -13.91 -6.12 13.74
C TYR A 225 -15.41 -5.79 13.89
N LEU A 226 -16.25 -6.36 13.03
CA LEU A 226 -17.71 -6.07 13.03
C LEU A 226 -18.39 -6.48 14.33
N THR A 227 -18.01 -7.62 14.89
CA THR A 227 -18.58 -8.13 16.15
C THR A 227 -18.09 -7.33 17.34
N THR A 228 -16.79 -6.99 17.40
CA THR A 228 -16.21 -6.25 18.53
C THR A 228 -16.61 -4.78 18.54
N SER A 229 -16.74 -4.15 17.36
CA SER A 229 -17.11 -2.74 17.23
C SER A 229 -18.61 -2.47 17.36
N ASN A 230 -19.43 -3.50 17.39
CA ASN A 230 -20.91 -3.41 17.35
C ASN A 230 -21.42 -2.59 16.12
N THR A 231 -20.65 -2.58 15.03
CA THR A 231 -20.97 -1.85 13.79
C THR A 231 -21.63 -2.73 12.74
N TRP A 232 -22.11 -3.91 13.14
CA TRP A 232 -22.67 -4.92 12.25
C TRP A 232 -23.76 -4.36 11.34
N SER A 233 -24.73 -3.65 11.91
CA SER A 233 -25.86 -3.11 11.15
C SER A 233 -25.46 -2.16 10.02
N ARG A 234 -24.29 -1.52 10.12
CA ARG A 234 -23.80 -0.52 9.14
C ARG A 234 -22.81 -1.10 8.15
N ASN A 235 -21.93 -1.98 8.61
CA ASN A 235 -20.76 -2.40 7.84
C ASN A 235 -20.86 -3.85 7.30
N TRP A 236 -21.98 -4.58 7.58
CA TRP A 236 -22.18 -5.92 7.03
C TRP A 236 -22.05 -6.01 5.49
N PRO A 237 -22.38 -4.95 4.69
CA PRO A 237 -22.21 -5.04 3.24
C PRO A 237 -20.77 -5.30 2.80
N ALA A 238 -19.78 -4.95 3.65
CA ALA A 238 -18.38 -5.26 3.39
C ALA A 238 -18.12 -6.78 3.27
N LEU A 239 -18.94 -7.61 3.93
CA LEU A 239 -18.84 -9.07 3.81
C LEU A 239 -19.26 -9.58 2.42
N LEU A 240 -20.11 -8.85 1.68
CA LEU A 240 -20.50 -9.22 0.33
C LEU A 240 -19.31 -9.22 -0.65
N LEU A 241 -18.23 -8.51 -0.32
CA LEU A 241 -17.00 -8.56 -1.10
C LEU A 241 -16.37 -9.97 -1.10
N SER A 242 -16.75 -10.85 -0.18
CA SER A 242 -16.35 -12.26 -0.21
C SER A 242 -16.73 -12.94 -1.51
N LEU A 243 -17.80 -12.52 -2.18
CA LEU A 243 -18.20 -13.02 -3.50
C LEU A 243 -17.18 -12.62 -4.58
N VAL A 244 -16.68 -11.37 -4.53
CA VAL A 244 -15.65 -10.89 -5.48
C VAL A 244 -14.33 -11.61 -5.22
N SER A 245 -13.94 -11.77 -3.96
CA SER A 245 -12.73 -12.50 -3.58
C SER A 245 -12.85 -14.00 -3.93
N GLY A 246 -14.03 -14.58 -3.74
CA GLY A 246 -14.30 -15.97 -4.15
C GLY A 246 -14.18 -16.17 -5.66
N ALA A 247 -14.64 -15.20 -6.46
CA ALA A 247 -14.45 -15.20 -7.90
C ALA A 247 -12.97 -15.13 -8.28
N GLU A 248 -12.20 -14.25 -7.62
CA GLU A 248 -10.75 -14.14 -7.84
C GLU A 248 -10.02 -15.45 -7.52
N VAL A 249 -10.31 -16.05 -6.37
CA VAL A 249 -9.78 -17.37 -5.97
C VAL A 249 -10.12 -18.44 -7.00
N PHE A 250 -11.38 -18.49 -7.42
CA PHE A 250 -11.85 -19.45 -8.44
C PHE A 250 -11.10 -19.31 -9.75
N PHE A 251 -10.96 -18.08 -10.28
CA PHE A 251 -10.23 -17.85 -11.53
C PHE A 251 -8.74 -18.21 -11.42
N LEU A 252 -8.09 -17.86 -10.31
CA LEU A 252 -6.69 -18.23 -10.08
C LEU A 252 -6.50 -19.75 -10.01
N GLU A 253 -7.42 -20.49 -9.38
CA GLU A 253 -7.38 -21.94 -9.36
C GLU A 253 -7.60 -22.57 -10.74
N GLN A 254 -8.53 -22.02 -11.52
CA GLN A 254 -8.76 -22.50 -12.89
C GLN A 254 -7.52 -22.28 -13.78
N MET A 255 -6.82 -21.17 -13.59
CA MET A 255 -5.54 -20.92 -14.28
C MET A 255 -4.47 -21.92 -13.87
N ALA A 256 -4.39 -22.28 -12.57
CA ALA A 256 -3.49 -23.32 -12.09
C ALA A 256 -3.78 -24.70 -12.70
N LYS A 257 -5.04 -24.97 -13.08
CA LYS A 257 -5.47 -26.18 -13.77
C LYS A 257 -5.29 -26.13 -15.29
N GLY A 258 -4.68 -25.08 -15.84
CA GLY A 258 -4.36 -24.95 -17.26
C GLY A 258 -5.34 -24.14 -18.10
N MET A 259 -6.31 -23.46 -17.50
CA MET A 259 -7.13 -22.48 -18.22
C MET A 259 -6.27 -21.31 -18.72
N ARG A 260 -6.67 -20.76 -19.87
CA ARG A 260 -6.01 -19.55 -20.40
C ARG A 260 -6.16 -18.39 -19.42
N PRO A 261 -5.05 -17.74 -19.02
CA PRO A 261 -5.08 -16.68 -18.04
C PRO A 261 -5.73 -15.41 -18.59
N ASN A 262 -6.73 -14.91 -17.86
CA ASN A 262 -7.29 -13.57 -18.08
C ASN A 262 -6.73 -12.60 -17.01
N TRP A 263 -5.49 -12.16 -17.22
CA TRP A 263 -4.80 -11.28 -16.26
C TRP A 263 -5.46 -9.92 -16.07
N GLN A 264 -6.20 -9.43 -17.07
CA GLN A 264 -6.95 -8.18 -16.92
C GLN A 264 -8.08 -8.32 -15.90
N LEU A 265 -8.80 -9.44 -15.94
CA LEU A 265 -9.86 -9.74 -14.98
C LEU A 265 -9.30 -9.88 -13.55
N ILE A 266 -8.23 -10.66 -13.38
CA ILE A 266 -7.61 -10.83 -12.05
C ILE A 266 -7.14 -9.48 -11.47
N ARG A 267 -6.49 -8.65 -12.28
CA ARG A 267 -6.07 -7.30 -11.87
C ARG A 267 -7.27 -6.43 -11.49
N ALA A 268 -8.34 -6.49 -12.27
CA ALA A 268 -9.55 -5.73 -11.98
C ALA A 268 -10.18 -6.18 -10.65
N LEU A 269 -10.33 -7.51 -10.44
CA LEU A 269 -10.86 -8.06 -9.21
C LEU A 269 -10.01 -7.66 -7.99
N ALA A 270 -8.68 -7.81 -8.07
CA ALA A 270 -7.75 -7.45 -7.00
C ALA A 270 -7.82 -5.96 -6.62
N ILE A 271 -7.95 -5.07 -7.60
CA ILE A 271 -8.05 -3.63 -7.38
C ILE A 271 -9.43 -3.27 -6.82
N VAL A 272 -10.49 -3.76 -7.47
CA VAL A 272 -11.87 -3.43 -7.11
C VAL A 272 -12.19 -3.87 -5.69
N GLN A 273 -11.81 -5.09 -5.28
CA GLN A 273 -12.10 -5.58 -3.94
C GLN A 273 -11.45 -4.72 -2.85
N PHE A 274 -10.21 -4.26 -3.04
CA PHE A 274 -9.52 -3.43 -2.05
C PHE A 274 -10.20 -2.06 -1.90
N PHE A 275 -10.44 -1.36 -3.01
CA PHE A 275 -11.09 -0.05 -2.96
C PHE A 275 -12.55 -0.12 -2.53
N SER A 276 -13.27 -1.18 -2.91
CA SER A 276 -14.64 -1.41 -2.46
C SER A 276 -14.71 -1.66 -0.96
N LEU A 277 -13.74 -2.37 -0.36
CA LEU A 277 -13.67 -2.53 1.10
C LEU A 277 -13.52 -1.16 1.78
N ILE A 278 -12.58 -0.34 1.33
CA ILE A 278 -12.39 1.01 1.89
C ILE A 278 -13.66 1.84 1.72
N TYR A 279 -14.27 1.81 0.54
CA TYR A 279 -15.51 2.55 0.28
C TYR A 279 -16.65 2.13 1.21
N LEU A 280 -16.90 0.81 1.34
CA LEU A 280 -17.97 0.28 2.19
C LEU A 280 -17.74 0.53 3.68
N LEU A 281 -16.49 0.66 4.12
CA LEU A 281 -16.16 1.05 5.48
C LEU A 281 -16.27 2.55 5.70
N THR A 282 -16.03 3.37 4.68
CA THR A 282 -16.08 4.84 4.77
C THR A 282 -17.51 5.37 4.61
N TYR A 283 -18.29 4.79 3.69
CA TYR A 283 -19.63 5.28 3.34
C TYR A 283 -20.58 5.46 4.55
N PRO A 284 -20.71 4.50 5.48
CA PRO A 284 -21.57 4.67 6.64
C PRO A 284 -21.12 5.76 7.61
N LEU A 285 -19.86 6.18 7.54
CA LEU A 285 -19.29 7.24 8.37
C LEU A 285 -19.62 8.64 7.83
N LEU A 286 -19.88 8.75 6.52
CA LEU A 286 -20.19 10.02 5.86
C LEU A 286 -21.68 10.41 5.94
N ILE A 287 -22.56 9.45 6.27
CA ILE A 287 -24.01 9.66 6.34
C ILE A 287 -24.47 10.01 7.78
N GLN A 288 -23.58 9.99 8.75
CA GLN A 288 -23.85 10.44 10.11
C GLN A 288 -23.71 11.94 10.26
#